data_f0a9e8136051aab3ea03de4af573a303
#
_entry.id   f0a9e8136051aab3ea03de4af573a303
#
_cell.length_a   1.000
_cell.length_b   1.000
_cell.length_c   1.000
_cell.angle_alpha   90.00
_cell.angle_beta   90.00
_cell.angle_gamma   90.00
#
_symmetry.space_group_name_H-M   'P 1'
#
loop_
_entity.id
_entity.type
_entity.pdbx_description
1 polymer ?
#
loop_
_entity_poly.entity_id
_entity_poly.type
_entity_poly.pdbx_seq_one_letter_code
_entity_poly.pdbx_strand_id
1 'polypeptide(L)'
;TGIDLAGLVKQRMTKKLGINGLKYNLALDEELLPCATGIDTVLRLVRESELDIFGPAFPTYSSDNRVFLGGEGMIATADGYSDFLRIFLNKGMLNGKSFLKVKSINEITSPQTQLDSKWGYNGYNLWVTGDTLRASGWGDEGLWQGGGYEGTQFWIDPKRGFVGVLMTQSNSLQQEAYEFYNNFRGELYNQIFNNE
;
A
#
# COMPACT_ATOMS: atom_id res chain seq x y z
N THR A 1 -13.11 20.19 10.80
CA THR A 1 -12.66 19.64 12.11
C THR A 1 -11.64 20.53 12.81
N GLY A 2 -10.99 21.46 12.09
CA GLY A 2 -9.90 22.28 12.61
C GLY A 2 -8.59 21.52 12.90
N ILE A 3 -8.52 20.24 12.50
CA ILE A 3 -7.34 19.37 12.64
C ILE A 3 -6.87 19.03 11.23
N ASP A 4 -5.54 19.07 10.99
CA ASP A 4 -4.94 18.66 9.73
C ASP A 4 -5.06 17.13 9.48
N LEU A 5 -4.72 16.71 8.29
CA LEU A 5 -4.87 15.31 7.88
C LEU A 5 -3.98 14.37 8.72
N ALA A 6 -2.74 14.76 9.01
CA ALA A 6 -1.84 13.97 9.84
C ALA A 6 -2.39 13.78 11.26
N GLY A 7 -2.89 14.85 11.86
CA GLY A 7 -3.55 14.82 13.16
C GLY A 7 -4.81 13.95 13.17
N LEU A 8 -5.62 14.01 12.11
CA LEU A 8 -6.81 13.17 11.96
C LEU A 8 -6.45 11.69 11.83
N VAL A 9 -5.47 11.34 10.99
CA VAL A 9 -4.98 9.96 10.84
C VAL A 9 -4.45 9.45 12.17
N LYS A 10 -3.61 10.22 12.84
CA LYS A 10 -3.07 9.85 14.15
C LYS A 10 -4.19 9.63 15.18
N GLN A 11 -5.09 10.57 15.32
CA GLN A 11 -6.11 10.54 16.36
C GLN A 11 -7.17 9.47 16.11
N ARG A 12 -7.68 9.36 14.87
CA ARG A 12 -8.81 8.51 14.53
C ARG A 12 -8.43 7.09 14.12
N MET A 13 -7.21 6.89 13.64
CA MET A 13 -6.76 5.59 13.14
C MET A 13 -5.59 5.06 13.97
N THR A 14 -4.37 5.57 13.78
CA THR A 14 -3.18 4.89 14.29
C THR A 14 -3.14 4.81 15.82
N LYS A 15 -3.37 5.91 16.53
CA LYS A 15 -3.43 5.90 17.99
C LYS A 15 -4.62 5.09 18.52
N LYS A 16 -5.79 5.24 17.90
CA LYS A 16 -7.00 4.52 18.33
C LYS A 16 -6.84 3.01 18.20
N LEU A 17 -6.26 2.54 17.10
CA LEU A 17 -6.13 1.12 16.77
C LEU A 17 -4.84 0.49 17.30
N GLY A 18 -3.87 1.31 17.73
CA GLY A 18 -2.56 0.85 18.17
C GLY A 18 -1.64 0.49 17.00
N ILE A 19 -1.81 1.12 15.84
CA ILE A 19 -0.93 0.93 14.69
C ILE A 19 0.34 1.74 14.91
N ASN A 20 1.47 1.05 14.91
CA ASN A 20 2.79 1.66 14.94
C ASN A 20 3.42 1.63 13.54
N GLY A 21 4.34 2.56 13.26
CA GLY A 21 5.06 2.58 11.98
C GLY A 21 4.21 3.00 10.77
N LEU A 22 3.14 3.78 10.99
CA LEU A 22 2.33 4.39 9.93
C LEU A 22 2.04 5.85 10.30
N LYS A 23 2.62 6.79 9.58
CA LYS A 23 2.55 8.23 9.92
C LYS A 23 2.89 9.11 8.71
N TYR A 24 2.72 10.41 8.85
CA TYR A 24 3.08 11.38 7.82
C TYR A 24 4.52 11.88 7.94
N ASN A 25 4.96 12.24 9.15
CA ASN A 25 6.25 12.89 9.33
C ASN A 25 7.23 11.95 10.03
N LEU A 26 8.50 12.02 9.63
CA LEU A 26 9.63 11.45 10.39
C LEU A 26 9.78 12.16 11.73
N ALA A 27 10.19 11.44 12.75
CA ALA A 27 10.76 12.04 13.94
C ALA A 27 12.20 12.53 13.63
N LEU A 28 12.75 13.38 14.49
CA LEU A 28 14.08 13.98 14.28
C LEU A 28 15.23 12.94 14.25
N ASP A 29 15.01 11.80 14.86
CA ASP A 29 15.96 10.69 14.96
C ASP A 29 15.64 9.52 14.02
N GLU A 30 14.67 9.71 13.12
CA GLU A 30 14.30 8.70 12.14
C GLU A 30 14.78 9.07 10.74
N GLU A 31 15.12 8.07 9.97
CA GLU A 31 15.52 8.18 8.57
C GLU A 31 14.65 7.28 7.70
N LEU A 32 14.41 7.71 6.46
CA LEU A 32 13.83 6.87 5.43
C LEU A 32 14.92 5.96 4.83
N LEU A 33 14.51 4.79 4.39
CA LEU A 33 15.33 4.03 3.47
C LEU A 33 15.53 4.85 2.19
N PRO A 34 16.77 5.00 1.71
CA PRO A 34 17.03 5.75 0.50
C PRO A 34 16.40 5.07 -0.71
N CYS A 35 15.82 5.87 -1.59
CA CYS A 35 15.28 5.37 -2.84
C CYS A 35 16.42 5.08 -3.82
N ALA A 36 16.35 3.95 -4.50
CA ALA A 36 17.28 3.57 -5.56
C ALA A 36 16.69 3.84 -6.94
N THR A 37 17.54 4.21 -7.87
CA THR A 37 17.23 4.29 -9.29
C THR A 37 18.40 3.73 -10.10
N GLY A 38 18.15 3.32 -11.31
CA GLY A 38 19.20 2.84 -12.19
C GLY A 38 18.63 2.21 -13.44
N ILE A 39 19.52 1.96 -14.40
CA ILE A 39 19.21 1.25 -15.63
C ILE A 39 20.11 0.01 -15.66
N ASP A 40 19.53 -1.11 -16.00
CA ASP A 40 20.19 -2.42 -16.03
C ASP A 40 20.68 -2.85 -14.64
N THR A 41 21.99 -3.07 -14.49
CA THR A 41 22.61 -3.57 -13.25
C THR A 41 23.26 -2.46 -12.42
N VAL A 42 23.20 -1.21 -12.86
CA VAL A 42 23.85 -0.08 -12.18
C VAL A 42 22.81 0.67 -11.37
N LEU A 43 22.76 0.37 -10.08
CA LEU A 43 21.89 1.09 -9.13
C LEU A 43 22.66 2.27 -8.51
N ARG A 44 22.01 3.39 -8.38
CA ARG A 44 22.46 4.54 -7.60
C ARG A 44 21.37 5.01 -6.66
N LEU A 45 21.72 5.74 -5.63
CA LEU A 45 20.74 6.43 -4.81
C LEU A 45 20.11 7.60 -5.59
N VAL A 46 18.82 7.75 -5.44
CA VAL A 46 18.07 8.89 -5.97
C VAL A 46 18.47 10.13 -5.18
N ARG A 47 18.69 11.23 -5.85
CA ARG A 47 18.93 12.51 -5.20
C ARG A 47 17.65 13.01 -4.55
N GLU A 48 17.77 13.74 -3.48
CA GLU A 48 16.62 14.32 -2.76
C GLU A 48 15.70 15.13 -3.70
N SER A 49 16.27 15.87 -4.64
CA SER A 49 15.52 16.61 -5.67
C SER A 49 14.77 15.74 -6.70
N GLU A 50 15.07 14.45 -6.77
CA GLU A 50 14.43 13.48 -7.66
C GLU A 50 13.30 12.69 -6.96
N LEU A 51 13.23 12.74 -5.63
CA LEU A 51 12.21 12.06 -4.83
C LEU A 51 10.90 12.82 -4.75
N ASP A 52 10.95 14.11 -5.01
CA ASP A 52 9.82 14.99 -4.84
C ASP A 52 9.07 15.18 -6.16
N ILE A 53 7.98 14.47 -6.34
CA ILE A 53 7.12 14.59 -7.53
C ILE A 53 6.40 15.95 -7.60
N PHE A 54 6.37 16.71 -6.52
CA PHE A 54 5.80 18.05 -6.47
C PHE A 54 6.87 19.14 -6.48
N GLY A 55 8.16 18.78 -6.52
CA GLY A 55 9.32 19.66 -6.49
C GLY A 55 9.77 20.02 -5.07
N PRO A 56 10.98 20.56 -4.93
CA PRO A 56 11.63 20.78 -3.63
C PRO A 56 10.90 21.77 -2.71
N ALA A 57 9.85 22.43 -3.20
CA ALA A 57 9.03 23.33 -2.39
C ALA A 57 8.06 22.61 -1.45
N PHE A 58 7.86 21.31 -1.64
CA PHE A 58 6.91 20.51 -0.85
C PHE A 58 7.56 19.24 -0.30
N PRO A 59 8.53 19.33 0.64
CA PRO A 59 9.17 18.17 1.23
C PRO A 59 8.12 17.33 1.98
N THR A 60 7.87 16.14 1.52
CA THR A 60 6.74 15.29 1.92
C THR A 60 6.99 14.62 3.27
N TYR A 61 8.24 14.36 3.64
CA TYR A 61 8.56 13.48 4.77
C TYR A 61 9.28 14.17 5.93
N SER A 62 9.65 15.44 5.78
CA SER A 62 10.39 16.15 6.83
C SER A 62 9.53 16.36 8.08
N SER A 63 10.17 16.44 9.24
CA SER A 63 9.52 16.60 10.53
C SER A 63 8.74 17.93 10.67
N ASP A 64 9.08 18.93 9.87
CA ASP A 64 8.46 20.25 9.84
C ASP A 64 7.42 20.42 8.72
N ASN A 65 7.22 19.41 7.88
CA ASN A 65 6.21 19.46 6.82
C ASN A 65 4.81 19.72 7.39
N ARG A 66 4.08 20.61 6.75
CA ARG A 66 2.70 20.99 7.10
C ARG A 66 1.70 20.74 5.96
N VAL A 67 2.18 20.23 4.83
CA VAL A 67 1.34 19.88 3.68
C VAL A 67 1.15 18.36 3.68
N PHE A 68 -0.07 17.93 3.97
CA PHE A 68 -0.41 16.50 4.05
C PHE A 68 -1.33 16.12 2.90
N LEU A 69 -0.82 15.32 1.98
CA LEU A 69 -1.53 14.91 0.78
C LEU A 69 -2.28 13.59 1.01
N GLY A 70 -3.43 13.43 0.36
CA GLY A 70 -4.24 12.22 0.49
C GLY A 70 -3.70 11.02 -0.28
N GLY A 71 -2.96 11.26 -1.36
CA GLY A 71 -2.40 10.23 -2.24
C GLY A 71 -0.91 9.99 -2.02
N GLU A 72 -0.25 10.80 -1.21
CA GLU A 72 1.19 10.75 -1.00
C GLU A 72 1.55 11.26 0.41
N GLY A 73 2.80 11.01 0.85
CA GLY A 73 3.38 11.62 2.04
C GLY A 73 3.22 10.81 3.32
N MET A 74 2.59 9.67 3.28
CA MET A 74 2.66 8.73 4.40
C MET A 74 3.88 7.84 4.27
N ILE A 75 4.51 7.60 5.41
CA ILE A 75 5.60 6.63 5.58
C ILE A 75 5.12 5.47 6.43
N ALA A 76 5.62 4.28 6.11
CA ALA A 76 5.20 3.07 6.79
C ALA A 76 6.35 2.08 6.96
N THR A 77 6.27 1.30 8.03
CA THR A 77 6.93 0.00 8.10
C THR A 77 6.02 -1.07 7.49
N ALA A 78 6.58 -2.21 7.12
CA ALA A 78 5.78 -3.33 6.61
C ALA A 78 4.72 -3.78 7.63
N ASP A 79 5.06 -3.84 8.91
CA ASP A 79 4.12 -4.18 9.99
C ASP A 79 3.00 -3.16 10.13
N GLY A 80 3.34 -1.87 10.16
CA GLY A 80 2.34 -0.80 10.30
C GLY A 80 1.37 -0.75 9.12
N TYR A 81 1.88 -1.00 7.90
CA TYR A 81 1.03 -1.08 6.72
C TYR A 81 0.19 -2.36 6.69
N SER A 82 0.76 -3.50 7.10
CA SER A 82 0.01 -4.75 7.26
C SER A 82 -1.15 -4.62 8.25
N ASP A 83 -0.94 -3.95 9.36
CA ASP A 83 -2.01 -3.65 10.32
C ASP A 83 -3.13 -2.81 9.69
N PHE A 84 -2.78 -1.82 8.87
CA PHE A 84 -3.77 -1.05 8.12
C PHE A 84 -4.59 -1.94 7.16
N LEU A 85 -3.95 -2.83 6.41
CA LEU A 85 -4.62 -3.75 5.50
C LEU A 85 -5.52 -4.75 6.24
N ARG A 86 -5.12 -5.18 7.41
CA ARG A 86 -5.93 -6.08 8.25
C ARG A 86 -7.25 -5.46 8.71
N ILE A 87 -7.36 -4.14 8.73
CA ILE A 87 -8.65 -3.47 8.98
C ILE A 87 -9.68 -3.91 7.91
N PHE A 88 -9.29 -3.95 6.66
CA PHE A 88 -10.17 -4.35 5.56
C PHE A 88 -10.50 -5.83 5.63
N LEU A 89 -9.50 -6.68 5.83
CA LEU A 89 -9.65 -8.12 5.97
C LEU A 89 -10.59 -8.49 7.14
N ASN A 90 -10.46 -7.77 8.26
CA ASN A 90 -11.25 -7.98 9.47
C ASN A 90 -12.54 -7.13 9.50
N LYS A 91 -13.09 -6.80 8.33
CA LYS A 91 -14.39 -6.12 8.20
C LYS A 91 -14.48 -4.81 8.99
N GLY A 92 -13.40 -4.05 9.01
CA GLY A 92 -13.32 -2.73 9.63
C GLY A 92 -12.81 -2.73 11.08
N MET A 93 -12.29 -3.85 11.57
CA MET A 93 -11.78 -3.98 12.94
C MET A 93 -10.28 -4.27 12.98
N LEU A 94 -9.61 -3.76 14.01
CA LEU A 94 -8.23 -4.11 14.36
C LEU A 94 -8.07 -4.08 15.88
N ASN A 95 -7.37 -5.06 16.45
CA ASN A 95 -7.09 -5.16 17.89
C ASN A 95 -8.35 -5.04 18.77
N GLY A 96 -9.47 -5.64 18.34
CA GLY A 96 -10.76 -5.56 19.03
C GLY A 96 -11.48 -4.21 18.95
N LYS A 97 -10.94 -3.24 18.21
CA LYS A 97 -11.51 -1.89 18.04
C LYS A 97 -12.09 -1.71 16.65
N SER A 98 -13.27 -1.14 16.55
CA SER A 98 -13.91 -0.79 15.29
C SER A 98 -13.36 0.54 14.75
N PHE A 99 -13.02 0.57 13.47
CA PHE A 99 -12.62 1.75 12.72
C PHE A 99 -13.62 2.08 11.61
N LEU A 100 -13.96 1.10 10.79
CA LEU A 100 -14.94 1.21 9.72
C LEU A 100 -16.11 0.27 9.95
N LYS A 101 -17.26 0.63 9.41
CA LYS A 101 -18.41 -0.28 9.39
C LYS A 101 -18.24 -1.33 8.29
N VAL A 102 -18.79 -2.52 8.47
CA VAL A 102 -18.83 -3.58 7.43
C VAL A 102 -19.37 -3.04 6.11
N LYS A 103 -20.44 -2.24 6.18
CA LYS A 103 -21.02 -1.60 4.99
C LYS A 103 -19.98 -0.76 4.24
N SER A 104 -19.14 0.00 4.94
CA SER A 104 -18.08 0.82 4.32
C SER A 104 -17.02 -0.04 3.66
N ILE A 105 -16.63 -1.17 4.27
CA ILE A 105 -15.70 -2.12 3.64
C ILE A 105 -16.31 -2.69 2.36
N ASN A 106 -17.55 -3.13 2.40
CA ASN A 106 -18.23 -3.66 1.22
C ASN A 106 -18.32 -2.62 0.10
N GLU A 107 -18.55 -1.36 0.45
CA GLU A 107 -18.63 -0.25 -0.51
C GLU A 107 -17.26 0.07 -1.12
N ILE A 108 -16.19 0.09 -0.31
CA ILE A 108 -14.81 0.30 -0.75
C ILE A 108 -14.37 -0.78 -1.74
N THR A 109 -14.81 -2.02 -1.56
CA THR A 109 -14.42 -3.17 -2.38
C THR A 109 -15.44 -3.52 -3.47
N SER A 110 -16.52 -2.77 -3.59
CA SER A 110 -17.49 -2.93 -4.68
C SER A 110 -17.08 -2.16 -5.95
N PRO A 111 -17.59 -2.54 -7.13
CA PRO A 111 -17.26 -1.84 -8.38
C PRO A 111 -17.66 -0.38 -8.34
N GLN A 112 -16.68 0.50 -8.56
CA GLN A 112 -16.86 1.95 -8.73
C GLN A 112 -16.56 2.36 -10.18
N THR A 113 -16.03 1.45 -10.99
CA THR A 113 -15.76 1.66 -12.40
C THR A 113 -16.50 0.63 -13.24
N GLN A 114 -16.86 1.01 -14.47
CA GLN A 114 -17.50 0.13 -15.45
C GLN A 114 -16.45 -0.60 -16.29
N LEU A 115 -15.47 -1.22 -15.64
CA LEU A 115 -14.51 -2.05 -16.33
C LEU A 115 -15.09 -3.43 -16.64
N ASP A 116 -14.58 -4.10 -17.68
CA ASP A 116 -14.88 -5.49 -17.95
C ASP A 116 -14.52 -6.32 -16.72
N SER A 117 -15.51 -7.06 -16.23
CA SER A 117 -15.37 -7.92 -15.04
C SER A 117 -14.25 -8.96 -15.15
N LYS A 118 -13.83 -9.31 -16.38
CA LYS A 118 -12.71 -10.24 -16.62
C LYS A 118 -11.38 -9.70 -16.14
N TRP A 119 -11.15 -8.39 -16.24
CA TRP A 119 -9.94 -7.73 -15.77
C TRP A 119 -10.01 -7.35 -14.29
N GLY A 120 -11.21 -7.22 -13.76
CA GLY A 120 -11.47 -6.71 -12.45
C GLY A 120 -12.03 -5.29 -12.48
N TYR A 121 -11.96 -4.61 -11.35
CA TYR A 121 -12.52 -3.27 -11.21
C TYR A 121 -11.81 -2.48 -10.12
N ASN A 122 -11.96 -1.17 -10.14
CA ASN A 122 -11.60 -0.32 -9.01
C ASN A 122 -12.78 -0.21 -8.04
N GLY A 123 -12.50 -0.45 -6.77
CA GLY A 123 -13.26 0.07 -5.66
C GLY A 123 -12.77 1.47 -5.30
N TYR A 124 -12.94 1.90 -4.06
CA TYR A 124 -12.33 3.14 -3.60
C TYR A 124 -10.84 2.91 -3.30
N ASN A 125 -9.99 3.29 -4.26
CA ASN A 125 -8.53 3.18 -4.19
C ASN A 125 -7.98 1.76 -3.95
N LEU A 126 -8.73 0.75 -4.36
CA LEU A 126 -8.33 -0.64 -4.39
C LEU A 126 -8.68 -1.24 -5.75
N TRP A 127 -7.74 -1.99 -6.32
CA TRP A 127 -8.03 -2.82 -7.49
C TRP A 127 -8.49 -4.19 -7.05
N VAL A 128 -9.63 -4.62 -7.54
CA VAL A 128 -10.14 -5.98 -7.31
C VAL A 128 -9.91 -6.81 -8.57
N THR A 129 -9.14 -7.88 -8.42
CA THR A 129 -8.69 -8.72 -9.54
C THR A 129 -9.84 -9.53 -10.13
N GLY A 130 -10.00 -9.49 -11.44
CA GLY A 130 -10.90 -10.35 -12.19
C GLY A 130 -10.21 -11.66 -12.65
N ASP A 131 -10.98 -12.57 -13.22
CA ASP A 131 -10.53 -13.90 -13.64
C ASP A 131 -9.48 -13.88 -14.78
N THR A 132 -9.52 -12.88 -15.65
CA THR A 132 -8.53 -12.72 -16.74
C THR A 132 -7.14 -12.45 -16.21
N LEU A 133 -7.04 -11.65 -15.14
CA LEU A 133 -5.75 -11.38 -14.50
C LEU A 133 -5.18 -12.62 -13.81
N ARG A 134 -6.03 -13.49 -13.30
CA ARG A 134 -5.62 -14.80 -12.79
C ARG A 134 -4.91 -15.63 -13.85
N ALA A 135 -5.46 -15.72 -15.06
CA ALA A 135 -4.86 -16.46 -16.16
C ALA A 135 -3.49 -15.92 -16.59
N SER A 136 -3.22 -14.62 -16.36
CA SER A 136 -1.93 -13.99 -16.64
C SER A 136 -0.96 -13.99 -15.45
N GLY A 137 -1.26 -14.70 -14.37
CA GLY A 137 -0.39 -14.79 -13.20
C GLY A 137 -0.46 -13.62 -12.21
N TRP A 138 -1.39 -12.69 -12.42
CA TRP A 138 -1.55 -11.51 -11.56
C TRP A 138 -2.28 -11.78 -10.24
N GLY A 139 -2.53 -13.03 -9.93
CA GLY A 139 -3.17 -13.49 -8.71
C GLY A 139 -4.57 -14.00 -8.92
N ASP A 140 -5.15 -14.53 -7.86
CA ASP A 140 -6.50 -15.09 -7.88
C ASP A 140 -7.56 -14.00 -8.05
N GLU A 141 -8.68 -14.40 -8.64
CA GLU A 141 -9.88 -13.57 -8.69
C GLU A 141 -10.32 -13.16 -7.29
N GLY A 142 -10.67 -11.89 -7.16
CA GLY A 142 -11.15 -11.31 -5.91
C GLY A 142 -10.06 -10.83 -4.96
N LEU A 143 -8.78 -10.84 -5.35
CA LEU A 143 -7.74 -10.14 -4.60
C LEU A 143 -7.97 -8.63 -4.64
N TRP A 144 -7.82 -7.97 -3.51
CA TRP A 144 -7.79 -6.52 -3.42
C TRP A 144 -6.33 -6.08 -3.37
N GLN A 145 -5.92 -5.23 -4.28
CA GLN A 145 -4.50 -4.89 -4.41
C GLN A 145 -4.27 -3.44 -4.79
N GLY A 146 -3.06 -2.98 -4.60
CA GLY A 146 -2.59 -1.67 -4.99
C GLY A 146 -1.08 -1.57 -4.85
N GLY A 147 -0.55 -0.47 -5.33
CA GLY A 147 0.88 -0.21 -5.32
C GLY A 147 1.22 1.26 -5.25
N GLY A 148 2.48 1.56 -5.06
CA GLY A 148 3.04 2.90 -5.04
C GLY A 148 4.05 3.12 -6.16
N TYR A 149 4.35 4.39 -6.41
CA TYR A 149 5.26 4.83 -7.46
C TYR A 149 6.67 4.24 -7.33
N GLU A 150 7.12 4.00 -6.11
CA GLU A 150 8.46 3.46 -5.80
C GLU A 150 8.48 1.92 -5.70
N GLY A 151 7.49 1.26 -6.32
CA GLY A 151 7.44 -0.19 -6.42
C GLY A 151 6.86 -0.91 -5.21
N THR A 152 6.45 -0.21 -4.18
CA THR A 152 5.72 -0.81 -3.06
C THR A 152 4.42 -1.43 -3.55
N GLN A 153 4.16 -2.67 -3.13
CA GLN A 153 2.95 -3.41 -3.51
C GLN A 153 2.28 -3.99 -2.28
N PHE A 154 0.97 -4.08 -2.34
CA PHE A 154 0.19 -4.80 -1.33
C PHE A 154 -0.96 -5.57 -1.96
N TRP A 155 -1.38 -6.61 -1.24
CA TRP A 155 -2.61 -7.31 -1.58
C TRP A 155 -3.32 -7.84 -0.34
N ILE A 156 -4.61 -7.98 -0.45
CA ILE A 156 -5.48 -8.60 0.55
C ILE A 156 -6.18 -9.77 -0.13
N ASP A 157 -6.06 -10.95 0.44
CA ASP A 157 -6.77 -12.15 0.01
C ASP A 157 -7.91 -12.46 0.99
N PRO A 158 -9.12 -11.99 0.73
CA PRO A 158 -10.24 -12.23 1.63
C PRO A 158 -10.67 -13.71 1.65
N LYS A 159 -10.35 -14.47 0.61
CA LYS A 159 -10.69 -15.89 0.50
C LYS A 159 -9.83 -16.75 1.43
N ARG A 160 -8.52 -16.42 1.52
CA ARG A 160 -7.58 -17.16 2.37
C ARG A 160 -7.34 -16.50 3.73
N GLY A 161 -7.90 -15.31 3.94
CA GLY A 161 -7.69 -14.56 5.18
C GLY A 161 -6.26 -14.01 5.34
N PHE A 162 -5.66 -13.57 4.24
CA PHE A 162 -4.24 -13.23 4.17
C PHE A 162 -4.03 -11.80 3.65
N VAL A 163 -3.01 -11.12 4.18
CA VAL A 163 -2.52 -9.85 3.65
C VAL A 163 -1.04 -9.98 3.33
N GLY A 164 -0.62 -9.44 2.20
CA GLY A 164 0.78 -9.39 1.81
C GLY A 164 1.22 -7.96 1.53
N VAL A 165 2.46 -7.65 1.88
CA VAL A 165 3.10 -6.37 1.65
C VAL A 165 4.51 -6.59 1.14
N LEU A 166 4.85 -5.93 0.05
CA LEU A 166 6.20 -5.85 -0.48
C LEU A 166 6.63 -4.39 -0.44
N MET A 167 7.58 -4.07 0.43
CA MET A 167 8.15 -2.73 0.54
C MET A 167 9.40 -2.63 -0.32
N THR A 168 9.37 -1.71 -1.28
CA THR A 168 10.53 -1.36 -2.10
C THR A 168 10.66 0.15 -2.15
N GLN A 169 11.86 0.62 -2.45
CA GLN A 169 12.17 2.03 -2.67
C GLN A 169 12.96 2.15 -3.97
N SER A 170 12.29 1.99 -5.11
CA SER A 170 12.91 2.09 -6.43
C SER A 170 11.96 2.73 -7.43
N ASN A 171 12.41 3.76 -8.13
CA ASN A 171 11.61 4.48 -9.11
C ASN A 171 11.96 4.14 -10.58
N SER A 172 12.91 3.24 -10.83
CA SER A 172 13.39 2.93 -12.17
C SER A 172 12.93 1.59 -12.76
N LEU A 173 12.30 0.74 -11.94
CA LEU A 173 12.01 -0.65 -12.29
C LEU A 173 10.50 -0.90 -12.46
N GLN A 174 9.77 -0.01 -13.13
CA GLN A 174 8.30 -0.12 -13.16
C GLN A 174 7.81 -1.44 -13.76
N GLN A 175 8.36 -1.88 -14.89
CA GLN A 175 7.93 -3.12 -15.52
C GLN A 175 8.55 -4.34 -14.85
N GLU A 176 9.83 -4.31 -14.58
CA GLU A 176 10.56 -5.37 -13.86
C GLU A 176 10.07 -5.54 -12.42
N ALA A 177 9.64 -4.45 -11.78
CA ALA A 177 9.02 -4.51 -10.47
C ALA A 177 7.71 -5.31 -10.48
N TYR A 178 6.90 -5.20 -11.54
CA TYR A 178 5.70 -6.01 -11.69
C TYR A 178 5.99 -7.49 -11.86
N GLU A 179 6.98 -7.85 -12.67
CA GLU A 179 7.41 -9.24 -12.84
C GLU A 179 7.96 -9.82 -11.54
N PHE A 180 8.84 -9.08 -10.88
CA PHE A 180 9.37 -9.47 -9.57
C PHE A 180 8.24 -9.67 -8.54
N TYR A 181 7.32 -8.73 -8.45
CA TYR A 181 6.18 -8.79 -7.55
C TYR A 181 5.30 -10.03 -7.80
N ASN A 182 4.98 -10.31 -9.07
CA ASN A 182 4.16 -11.45 -9.42
C ASN A 182 4.86 -12.78 -9.14
N ASN A 183 6.15 -12.87 -9.44
CA ASN A 183 6.96 -14.05 -9.15
C ASN A 183 7.09 -14.26 -7.63
N PHE A 184 7.38 -13.20 -6.89
CA PHE A 184 7.47 -13.24 -5.43
C PHE A 184 6.15 -13.70 -4.80
N ARG A 185 5.03 -13.10 -5.22
CA ARG A 185 3.72 -13.48 -4.72
C ARG A 185 3.37 -14.92 -5.08
N GLY A 186 3.60 -15.31 -6.33
CA GLY A 186 3.36 -16.68 -6.79
C GLY A 186 4.13 -17.71 -5.97
N GLU A 187 5.41 -17.47 -5.74
CA GLU A 187 6.25 -18.36 -4.92
C GLU A 187 5.78 -18.38 -3.46
N LEU A 188 5.44 -17.22 -2.89
CA LEU A 188 4.91 -17.14 -1.53
C LEU A 188 3.63 -17.97 -1.36
N TYR A 189 2.70 -17.89 -2.34
CA TYR A 189 1.46 -18.67 -2.30
C TYR A 189 1.74 -20.16 -2.45
N ASN A 190 2.69 -20.55 -3.31
CA ASN A 190 3.12 -21.94 -3.43
C ASN A 190 3.66 -22.48 -2.11
N GLN A 191 4.50 -21.71 -1.42
CA GLN A 191 5.11 -22.14 -0.16
C GLN A 191 4.11 -22.22 1.00
N ILE A 192 3.15 -21.30 1.04
CA ILE A 192 2.20 -21.22 2.18
C ILE A 192 0.99 -22.13 1.98
N PHE A 193 0.46 -22.22 0.74
CA PHE A 193 -0.86 -22.82 0.50
C PHE A 193 -0.86 -24.09 -0.34
N ASN A 194 0.23 -24.42 -1.03
CA ASN A 194 0.30 -25.62 -1.90
C ASN A 194 1.17 -26.74 -1.32
N ASN A 195 1.78 -26.54 -0.15
CA ASN A 195 2.55 -27.59 0.55
C ASN A 195 1.70 -28.36 1.59
N GLU A 196 0.39 -28.19 1.54
CA GLU A 196 -0.59 -29.04 2.22
C GLU A 196 -1.21 -30.01 1.18
#